data_b528196646c71b7eb012fc3b89474e42
#
_entry.id   b528196646c71b7eb012fc3b89474e42
#
_cell.length_a   1.000
_cell.length_b   1.000
_cell.length_c   1.000
_cell.angle_alpha   90.00
_cell.angle_beta   90.00
_cell.angle_gamma   90.00
#
_symmetry.space_group_name_H-M   'P 1'
#
loop_
_entity.id
_entity.type
_entity.pdbx_description
1 polymer ?
#
loop_
_entity_poly.entity_id
_entity_poly.type
_entity_poly.pdbx_seq_one_letter_code
_entity_poly.pdbx_strand_id
1 'polypeptide(L)'
;MNKEMTVNGKSYTIIKLLGKGKGGYSYLAESGNNRYVLKQIHHEPCDYYQFGNKLEAEIRDYRKLKEIGIKMPVMLETDVENERILKEFIEGDTIYQLVLEDKMKTDYIEQLHRMCALLYAANTNIDYFQRILLYITKKYIMWISSAMITWKNGILKTGV
;
A
#
# COMPACT_ATOMS: atom_id res chain seq x y z
N MET A 1 -14.94 -18.52 -15.12
CA MET A 1 -13.99 -17.73 -15.93
C MET A 1 -13.16 -16.86 -14.98
N ASN A 2 -11.85 -17.00 -15.00
CA ASN A 2 -10.99 -16.11 -14.23
C ASN A 2 -11.02 -14.73 -14.87
N LYS A 3 -11.20 -13.68 -14.07
CA LYS A 3 -11.20 -12.29 -14.54
C LYS A 3 -9.77 -11.91 -14.94
N GLU A 4 -9.59 -11.35 -16.13
CA GLU A 4 -8.29 -10.82 -16.57
C GLU A 4 -8.29 -9.29 -16.52
N MET A 5 -7.12 -8.72 -16.24
CA MET A 5 -6.88 -7.28 -16.31
C MET A 5 -5.53 -7.05 -17.00
N THR A 6 -5.43 -5.98 -17.77
CA THR A 6 -4.19 -5.61 -18.46
C THR A 6 -3.45 -4.50 -17.74
N VAL A 7 -2.13 -4.48 -17.85
CA VAL A 7 -1.27 -3.35 -17.46
C VAL A 7 -0.29 -3.14 -18.62
N ASN A 8 -0.32 -1.96 -19.24
CA ASN A 8 0.49 -1.63 -20.41
C ASN A 8 0.44 -2.73 -21.50
N GLY A 9 -0.77 -3.25 -21.78
CA GLY A 9 -0.96 -4.29 -22.81
C GLY A 9 -0.62 -5.72 -22.38
N LYS A 10 -0.04 -5.95 -21.21
CA LYS A 10 0.21 -7.30 -20.66
C LYS A 10 -0.98 -7.78 -19.86
N SER A 11 -1.39 -9.04 -20.06
CA SER A 11 -2.53 -9.65 -19.34
C SER A 11 -2.11 -10.28 -18.02
N TYR A 12 -2.95 -10.11 -17.00
CA TYR A 12 -2.81 -10.67 -15.66
C TYR A 12 -4.10 -11.32 -15.23
N THR A 13 -4.02 -12.56 -14.79
CA THR A 13 -5.17 -13.31 -14.25
C THR A 13 -5.43 -12.89 -12.81
N ILE A 14 -6.63 -12.43 -12.51
CA ILE A 14 -7.02 -12.03 -11.16
C ILE A 14 -7.42 -13.26 -10.34
N ILE A 15 -6.70 -13.49 -9.27
CA ILE A 15 -6.91 -14.64 -8.38
C ILE A 15 -7.91 -14.30 -7.27
N LYS A 16 -7.69 -13.18 -6.58
CA LYS A 16 -8.59 -12.72 -5.51
C LYS A 16 -8.44 -11.24 -5.23
N LEU A 17 -9.48 -10.66 -4.65
CA LEU A 17 -9.42 -9.33 -4.06
C LEU A 17 -8.63 -9.40 -2.74
N LEU A 18 -7.59 -8.58 -2.60
CA LEU A 18 -6.81 -8.44 -1.37
C LEU A 18 -7.40 -7.36 -0.45
N GLY A 19 -7.97 -6.31 -1.03
CA GLY A 19 -8.59 -5.24 -0.26
C GLY A 19 -9.17 -4.14 -1.13
N LYS A 20 -10.08 -3.37 -0.52
CA LYS A 20 -10.65 -2.14 -1.05
C LYS A 20 -10.26 -0.99 -0.14
N GLY A 21 -9.62 0.02 -0.69
CA GLY A 21 -9.29 1.27 -0.02
C GLY A 21 -9.95 2.47 -0.69
N LYS A 22 -9.77 3.66 -0.13
CA LYS A 22 -10.28 4.93 -0.69
C LYS A 22 -9.70 5.22 -2.08
N GLY A 23 -8.47 4.75 -2.35
CA GLY A 23 -7.75 4.98 -3.61
C GLY A 23 -8.01 3.92 -4.68
N GLY A 24 -8.50 2.74 -4.35
CA GLY A 24 -8.65 1.68 -5.34
C GLY A 24 -8.88 0.29 -4.75
N TYR A 25 -9.00 -0.66 -5.65
CA TYR A 25 -9.08 -2.09 -5.37
C TYR A 25 -7.71 -2.73 -5.60
N SER A 26 -7.23 -3.50 -4.64
CA SER A 26 -5.99 -4.27 -4.76
C SER A 26 -6.30 -5.74 -4.95
N TYR A 27 -5.74 -6.34 -5.99
CA TYR A 27 -5.94 -7.74 -6.34
C TYR A 27 -4.62 -8.51 -6.27
N LEU A 28 -4.69 -9.77 -5.86
CA LEU A 28 -3.65 -10.74 -6.18
C LEU A 28 -3.85 -11.13 -7.65
N ALA A 29 -2.81 -10.96 -8.43
CA ALA A 29 -2.79 -11.27 -9.85
C ALA A 29 -1.62 -12.18 -10.20
N GLU A 30 -1.75 -12.97 -11.24
CA GLU A 30 -0.71 -13.87 -11.74
C GLU A 30 -0.47 -13.62 -13.23
N SER A 31 0.79 -13.74 -13.64
CA SER A 31 1.20 -13.81 -15.05
C SER A 31 2.39 -14.78 -15.16
N GLY A 32 2.20 -15.86 -15.93
CA GLY A 32 3.11 -17.00 -15.89
C GLY A 32 3.16 -17.61 -14.49
N ASN A 33 4.37 -17.83 -13.97
CA ASN A 33 4.59 -18.39 -12.63
C ASN A 33 4.78 -17.33 -11.54
N ASN A 34 4.58 -16.06 -11.85
CA ASN A 34 4.83 -14.96 -10.94
C ASN A 34 3.54 -14.35 -10.41
N ARG A 35 3.59 -13.95 -9.14
CA ARG A 35 2.51 -13.27 -8.44
C ARG A 35 2.79 -11.78 -8.29
N TYR A 36 1.72 -11.01 -8.35
CA TYR A 36 1.75 -9.55 -8.31
C TYR A 36 0.59 -9.00 -7.48
N VAL A 37 0.74 -7.77 -7.01
CA VAL A 37 -0.39 -6.95 -6.55
C VAL A 37 -0.75 -6.00 -7.68
N LEU A 38 -1.95 -6.16 -8.26
CA LEU A 38 -2.50 -5.25 -9.24
C LEU A 38 -3.53 -4.36 -8.54
N LYS A 39 -3.26 -3.05 -8.55
CA LYS A 39 -4.19 -2.07 -8.02
C LYS A 39 -4.91 -1.36 -9.15
N GLN A 40 -6.25 -1.35 -9.09
CA GLN A 40 -7.13 -0.56 -9.93
C GLN A 40 -7.61 0.66 -9.14
N ILE A 41 -7.31 1.84 -9.62
CA ILE A 41 -7.87 3.08 -9.09
C ILE A 41 -9.39 3.09 -9.36
N HIS A 42 -10.17 3.64 -8.44
CA HIS A 42 -11.60 3.86 -8.62
C HIS A 42 -11.98 5.32 -8.31
N HIS A 43 -13.06 5.78 -8.91
CA HIS A 43 -13.60 7.13 -8.73
C HIS A 43 -14.93 7.13 -7.98
N GLU A 44 -15.16 6.12 -7.14
CA GLU A 44 -16.35 6.08 -6.29
C GLU A 44 -16.38 7.34 -5.39
N PRO A 45 -17.55 7.98 -5.24
CA PRO A 45 -17.70 9.13 -4.36
C PRO A 45 -17.21 8.85 -2.95
N CYS A 46 -16.53 9.82 -2.36
CA CYS A 46 -16.10 9.76 -0.97
C CYS A 46 -16.43 11.11 -0.33
N ASP A 47 -17.28 11.10 0.69
CA ASP A 47 -17.80 12.33 1.33
C ASP A 47 -16.73 13.15 2.02
N TYR A 48 -15.56 12.57 2.28
CA TYR A 48 -14.51 13.21 3.09
C TYR A 48 -13.30 13.71 2.32
N TYR A 49 -13.15 13.36 1.03
CA TYR A 49 -11.98 13.73 0.23
C TYR A 49 -12.34 13.97 -1.23
N GLN A 50 -12.02 15.15 -1.71
CA GLN A 50 -11.88 15.40 -3.14
C GLN A 50 -10.44 15.07 -3.52
N PHE A 51 -10.23 13.92 -4.11
CA PHE A 51 -8.95 13.57 -4.69
C PHE A 51 -8.86 14.23 -6.07
N GLY A 52 -7.78 14.93 -6.34
CA GLY A 52 -7.35 15.22 -7.70
C GLY A 52 -7.01 13.89 -8.43
N ASN A 53 -5.94 13.85 -9.18
CA ASN A 53 -5.49 12.61 -9.83
C ASN A 53 -4.96 11.63 -8.79
N LYS A 54 -5.77 10.61 -8.46
CA LYS A 54 -5.44 9.59 -7.45
C LYS A 54 -4.21 8.76 -7.84
N LEU A 55 -4.05 8.45 -9.12
CA LEU A 55 -2.91 7.69 -9.62
C LEU A 55 -1.61 8.47 -9.42
N GLU A 56 -1.57 9.72 -9.84
CA GLU A 56 -0.40 10.59 -9.66
C GLU A 56 -0.07 10.80 -8.18
N ALA A 57 -1.09 10.99 -7.34
CA ALA A 57 -0.90 11.12 -5.90
C ALA A 57 -0.22 9.87 -5.32
N GLU A 58 -0.67 8.67 -5.70
CA GLU A 58 -0.08 7.41 -5.20
C GLU A 58 1.37 7.23 -5.70
N ILE A 59 1.64 7.55 -6.96
CA ILE A 59 3.01 7.48 -7.52
C ILE A 59 3.94 8.45 -6.79
N ARG A 60 3.50 9.70 -6.58
CA ARG A 60 4.26 10.73 -5.85
C ARG A 60 4.55 10.27 -4.42
N ASP A 61 3.55 9.78 -3.72
CA ASP A 61 3.65 9.33 -2.33
C ASP A 61 4.58 8.11 -2.22
N TYR A 62 4.51 7.17 -3.16
CA TYR A 62 5.43 6.05 -3.25
C TYR A 62 6.89 6.52 -3.41
N ARG A 63 7.15 7.44 -4.33
CA ARG A 63 8.50 7.99 -4.55
C ARG A 63 9.05 8.65 -3.29
N LYS A 64 8.24 9.47 -2.65
CA LYS A 64 8.60 10.14 -1.40
C LYS A 64 8.95 9.15 -0.29
N LEU A 65 8.13 8.13 -0.07
CA LEU A 65 8.41 7.10 0.94
C LEU A 65 9.69 6.32 0.63
N LYS A 66 9.93 6.04 -0.66
CA LYS A 66 11.16 5.39 -1.11
C LYS A 66 12.40 6.25 -0.83
N GLU A 67 12.35 7.56 -1.09
CA GLU A 67 13.41 8.52 -0.81
C GLU A 67 13.72 8.62 0.70
N ILE A 68 12.70 8.56 1.54
CA ILE A 68 12.83 8.52 3.00
C ILE A 68 13.49 7.23 3.49
N GLY A 69 13.53 6.18 2.67
CA GLY A 69 14.08 4.87 3.02
C GLY A 69 13.08 3.91 3.63
N ILE A 70 11.78 4.16 3.47
CA ILE A 70 10.74 3.23 3.90
C ILE A 70 10.76 1.99 3.00
N LYS A 71 10.82 0.81 3.63
CA LYS A 71 10.75 -0.47 2.90
C LYS A 71 9.34 -0.70 2.39
N MET A 72 9.21 -0.91 1.09
CA MET A 72 7.93 -1.13 0.41
C MET A 72 8.11 -2.14 -0.73
N PRO A 73 7.03 -2.83 -1.13
CA PRO A 73 7.04 -3.61 -2.37
C PRO A 73 7.42 -2.74 -3.56
N VAL A 74 8.19 -3.29 -4.47
CA VAL A 74 8.61 -2.56 -5.66
C VAL A 74 7.39 -2.24 -6.52
N MET A 75 7.24 -0.96 -6.90
CA MET A 75 6.30 -0.54 -7.94
C MET A 75 6.94 -0.90 -9.29
N LEU A 76 6.39 -1.88 -9.97
CA LEU A 76 6.93 -2.46 -11.19
C LEU A 76 6.49 -1.69 -12.42
N GLU A 77 5.20 -1.45 -12.54
CA GLU A 77 4.61 -0.75 -13.69
C GLU A 77 3.46 0.16 -13.25
N THR A 78 3.25 1.21 -14.01
CA THR A 78 2.10 2.10 -13.91
C THR A 78 1.46 2.24 -15.28
N ASP A 79 0.17 1.97 -15.36
CA ASP A 79 -0.66 2.12 -16.56
C ASP A 79 -1.56 3.33 -16.35
N VAL A 80 -1.19 4.44 -16.97
CA VAL A 80 -1.89 5.72 -16.79
C VAL A 80 -3.26 5.68 -17.47
N GLU A 81 -3.35 5.04 -18.63
CA GLU A 81 -4.57 4.97 -19.42
C GLU A 81 -5.68 4.19 -18.70
N ASN A 82 -5.32 3.04 -18.11
CA ASN A 82 -6.23 2.19 -17.37
C ASN A 82 -6.28 2.49 -15.87
N GLU A 83 -5.50 3.47 -15.39
CA GLU A 83 -5.35 3.85 -13.99
C GLU A 83 -5.02 2.65 -13.08
N ARG A 84 -3.97 1.92 -13.46
CA ARG A 84 -3.52 0.71 -12.75
C ARG A 84 -2.08 0.83 -12.30
N ILE A 85 -1.79 0.18 -11.18
CA ILE A 85 -0.43 0.05 -10.63
C ILE A 85 -0.16 -1.43 -10.41
N LEU A 86 0.98 -1.89 -10.92
CA LEU A 86 1.50 -3.22 -10.66
C LEU A 86 2.63 -3.13 -9.65
N LYS A 87 2.53 -3.92 -8.58
CA LYS A 87 3.54 -4.01 -7.52
C LYS A 87 3.97 -5.45 -7.33
N GLU A 88 5.17 -5.61 -6.80
CA GLU A 88 5.66 -6.88 -6.27
C GLU A 88 4.66 -7.45 -5.26
N PHE A 89 4.40 -8.75 -5.36
CA PHE A 89 3.67 -9.47 -4.33
C PHE A 89 4.64 -9.97 -3.27
N ILE A 90 4.41 -9.57 -2.03
CA ILE A 90 5.21 -10.02 -0.90
C ILE A 90 4.40 -11.06 -0.13
N GLU A 91 4.95 -12.26 0.00
CA GLU A 91 4.35 -13.32 0.80
C GLU A 91 4.71 -13.14 2.27
N GLY A 92 3.71 -13.18 3.14
CA GLY A 92 3.90 -13.05 4.59
C GLY A 92 2.60 -12.66 5.31
N ASP A 93 2.67 -12.69 6.64
CA ASP A 93 1.56 -12.33 7.51
C ASP A 93 1.46 -10.81 7.68
N THR A 94 0.26 -10.32 7.90
CA THR A 94 0.07 -8.92 8.29
C THR A 94 0.40 -8.73 9.77
N ILE A 95 0.79 -7.52 10.16
CA ILE A 95 0.92 -7.17 11.59
C ILE A 95 -0.38 -7.46 12.34
N TYR A 96 -1.52 -7.15 11.72
CA TYR A 96 -2.83 -7.42 12.29
C TYR A 96 -3.00 -8.92 12.60
N GLN A 97 -2.64 -9.79 11.65
CA GLN A 97 -2.68 -11.25 11.85
C GLN A 97 -1.78 -11.68 13.01
N LEU A 98 -0.55 -11.17 13.05
CA LEU A 98 0.39 -11.51 14.11
C LEU A 98 -0.05 -11.04 15.49
N VAL A 99 -0.72 -9.89 15.57
CA VAL A 99 -1.33 -9.42 16.84
C VAL A 99 -2.47 -10.34 17.28
N LEU A 100 -3.36 -10.71 16.34
CA LEU A 100 -4.46 -11.63 16.65
C LEU A 100 -3.99 -13.01 17.11
N GLU A 101 -2.87 -13.48 16.55
CA GLU A 101 -2.31 -14.79 16.85
C GLU A 101 -1.27 -14.78 17.98
N ASP A 102 -1.07 -13.64 18.64
CA ASP A 102 -0.05 -13.42 19.69
C ASP A 102 1.38 -13.80 19.26
N LYS A 103 1.68 -13.51 17.97
CA LYS A 103 2.97 -13.82 17.32
C LYS A 103 3.86 -12.60 17.12
N MET A 104 3.54 -11.46 17.74
CA MET A 104 4.36 -10.26 17.66
C MET A 104 5.72 -10.50 18.34
N LYS A 105 6.80 -10.06 17.67
CA LYS A 105 8.17 -10.15 18.19
C LYS A 105 8.70 -8.74 18.45
N THR A 106 9.62 -8.64 19.41
CA THR A 106 10.31 -7.38 19.75
C THR A 106 10.96 -6.74 18.53
N ASP A 107 11.62 -7.54 17.70
CA ASP A 107 12.26 -7.05 16.47
C ASP A 107 11.28 -6.33 15.51
N TYR A 108 10.01 -6.75 15.49
CA TYR A 108 9.00 -6.11 14.66
C TYR A 108 8.63 -4.74 15.21
N ILE A 109 8.53 -4.62 16.53
CA ILE A 109 8.24 -3.36 17.22
C ILE A 109 9.39 -2.37 16.99
N GLU A 110 10.64 -2.82 17.09
CA GLU A 110 11.81 -1.99 16.80
C GLU A 110 11.86 -1.51 15.35
N GLN A 111 11.48 -2.35 14.39
CA GLN A 111 11.40 -1.97 12.98
C GLN A 111 10.30 -0.92 12.75
N LEU A 112 9.15 -1.06 13.42
CA LEU A 112 8.08 -0.06 13.39
C LEU A 112 8.57 1.28 13.96
N HIS A 113 9.25 1.27 15.11
CA HIS A 113 9.82 2.49 15.70
C HIS A 113 10.79 3.17 14.77
N ARG A 114 11.70 2.41 14.12
CA ARG A 114 12.64 2.97 13.12
C ARG A 114 11.91 3.60 11.93
N MET A 115 10.87 2.94 11.42
CA MET A 115 10.04 3.48 10.35
C MET A 115 9.35 4.79 10.78
N CYS A 116 8.76 4.81 11.96
CA CYS A 116 8.15 6.03 12.52
C CYS A 116 9.17 7.16 12.68
N ALA A 117 10.39 6.86 13.13
CA ALA A 117 11.46 7.85 13.26
C ALA A 117 11.86 8.47 11.91
N LEU A 118 11.98 7.64 10.86
CA LEU A 118 12.25 8.12 9.49
C LEU A 118 11.16 9.05 8.99
N LEU A 119 9.90 8.67 9.17
CA LEU A 119 8.75 9.47 8.76
C LEU A 119 8.68 10.78 9.52
N TYR A 120 8.90 10.73 10.83
CA TYR A 120 8.94 11.92 11.67
C TYR A 120 10.05 12.90 11.26
N ALA A 121 11.28 12.39 11.03
CA ALA A 121 12.40 13.20 10.55
C ALA A 121 12.13 13.86 9.20
N ALA A 122 11.35 13.20 8.33
CA ALA A 122 10.94 13.73 7.04
C ALA A 122 9.69 14.64 7.10
N ASN A 123 9.22 15.02 8.30
CA ASN A 123 7.97 15.75 8.51
C ASN A 123 6.78 15.13 7.77
N THR A 124 6.75 13.81 7.73
CA THR A 124 5.75 13.05 7.00
C THR A 124 4.98 12.19 7.99
N ASN A 125 3.67 12.19 7.87
CA ASN A 125 2.81 11.30 8.63
C ASN A 125 2.11 10.35 7.67
N ILE A 126 1.92 9.11 8.10
CA ILE A 126 1.12 8.12 7.41
C ILE A 126 -0.10 7.83 8.27
N ASP A 127 -1.21 7.58 7.58
CA ASP A 127 -2.45 7.21 8.24
C ASP A 127 -2.30 5.82 8.88
N TYR A 128 -2.21 5.79 10.21
CA TYR A 128 -1.98 4.57 11.00
C TYR A 128 -3.23 3.71 11.18
N PHE A 129 -4.19 3.77 10.28
CA PHE A 129 -5.34 2.88 10.39
C PHE A 129 -4.91 1.41 10.48
N GLN A 130 -5.45 0.68 11.45
CA GLN A 130 -5.10 -0.70 11.85
C GLN A 130 -5.15 -1.76 10.72
N ARG A 131 -5.65 -1.40 9.56
CA ARG A 131 -5.68 -2.25 8.36
C ARG A 131 -4.60 -1.94 7.35
N ILE A 132 -3.61 -1.15 7.74
CA ILE A 132 -2.44 -0.93 6.89
C ILE A 132 -1.63 -2.21 6.96
N LEU A 133 -1.66 -2.93 5.88
CA LEU A 133 -1.03 -4.22 5.69
C LEU A 133 0.49 -4.06 5.75
N LEU A 134 1.05 -4.20 6.94
CA LEU A 134 2.46 -4.43 7.09
C LEU A 134 2.67 -5.91 6.90
N TYR A 135 3.15 -6.32 5.74
CA TYR A 135 3.58 -7.69 5.54
C TYR A 135 4.95 -7.89 6.17
N ILE A 136 5.08 -8.94 6.91
CA ILE A 136 6.36 -9.38 7.44
C ILE A 136 6.88 -10.45 6.50
N THR A 137 7.88 -10.11 5.72
CA THR A 137 8.75 -11.14 5.19
C THR A 137 9.53 -11.73 6.36
N LYS A 138 10.06 -12.94 6.25
CA LYS A 138 10.78 -13.64 7.33
C LYS A 138 11.83 -12.79 8.07
N LYS A 139 12.13 -11.59 7.59
CA LYS A 139 13.18 -10.72 8.10
C LYS A 139 12.82 -9.22 8.21
N TYR A 140 11.80 -8.70 7.53
CA TYR A 140 11.55 -7.26 7.47
C TYR A 140 10.06 -6.93 7.47
N ILE A 141 9.71 -5.83 8.17
CA ILE A 141 8.42 -5.17 8.04
C ILE A 141 8.45 -4.28 6.79
N MET A 142 7.44 -4.41 5.96
CA MET A 142 7.26 -3.60 4.75
C MET A 142 5.92 -2.88 4.77
N TRP A 143 5.93 -1.65 4.31
CA TRP A 143 4.71 -0.85 4.15
C TRP A 143 4.04 -1.18 2.82
N ILE A 144 2.77 -1.60 2.84
CA ILE A 144 2.05 -2.03 1.63
C ILE A 144 0.90 -1.12 1.24
N SER A 145 0.44 -0.26 2.16
CA SER A 145 -0.77 0.53 1.93
C SER A 145 -0.58 1.63 0.88
N SER A 146 -1.65 1.90 0.17
CA SER A 146 -1.92 3.15 -0.54
C SER A 146 -2.43 4.22 0.43
N ALA A 147 -1.81 4.38 1.58
CA ALA A 147 -2.19 5.42 2.50
C ALA A 147 -1.77 6.77 1.94
N MET A 148 -2.67 7.71 2.01
CA MET A 148 -2.34 9.09 1.74
C MET A 148 -1.33 9.58 2.77
N ILE A 149 -0.26 10.18 2.28
CA ILE A 149 0.68 10.92 3.09
C ILE A 149 0.02 12.25 3.44
N THR A 150 -0.26 12.47 4.72
CA THR A 150 -0.70 13.79 5.20
C THR A 150 0.52 14.60 5.64
N TRP A 151 0.62 15.83 5.14
CA TRP A 151 1.65 16.78 5.54
C TRP A 151 1.33 17.41 6.90
N LYS A 152 2.34 17.66 7.69
CA LYS A 152 2.24 18.13 9.08
C LYS A 152 1.78 19.58 9.28
N ASN A 153 1.13 20.22 8.33
CA ASN A 153 0.49 21.52 8.56
C ASN A 153 -1.02 21.43 8.83
N GLY A 154 -1.56 20.23 8.90
CA GLY A 154 -2.92 19.96 9.33
C GLY A 154 -2.89 19.34 10.72
N ILE A 155 -3.23 20.14 11.73
CA ILE A 155 -3.58 19.67 13.06
C ILE A 155 -4.57 18.51 12.90
N LEU A 156 -4.25 17.35 13.47
CA LEU A 156 -5.22 16.29 13.72
C LEU A 156 -6.35 16.90 14.54
N LYS A 157 -7.44 17.28 13.89
CA LYS A 157 -8.70 17.40 14.59
C LYS A 157 -9.16 15.98 14.87
N THR A 158 -8.81 15.48 16.04
CA THR A 158 -9.48 14.35 16.64
C THR A 158 -10.94 14.73 16.79
N GLY A 159 -11.77 14.27 15.87
CA GLY A 159 -13.21 14.26 16.08
C GLY A 159 -13.50 13.25 17.20
N VAL A 160 -14.03 13.75 18.29
CA VAL A 160 -14.72 13.00 19.32
C VAL A 160 -15.98 12.40 18.74
#